data_8dc2ba1ff0b37eb62f4fbe4867b95ba3
#
_entry.id   8dc2ba1ff0b37eb62f4fbe4867b95ba3
#
_cell.length_a   1.000
_cell.length_b   1.000
_cell.length_c   1.000
_cell.angle_alpha   90.00
_cell.angle_beta   90.00
_cell.angle_gamma   90.00
#
_symmetry.space_group_name_H-M   'P 1'
#
loop_
_entity.id
_entity.type
_entity.pdbx_description
1 polymer ?
#
loop_
_entity_poly.entity_id
_entity_poly.type
_entity_poly.pdbx_seq_one_letter_code
_entity_poly.pdbx_strand_id
1 'polypeptide(L)'
;MKKKKTLKKSEQTKRKKFIALIVALVIIMAGAALLISLLTASAERDGMLYVRPEMTKEQLTDTIAARFGKSIADKVELLTAVRDIDPSTRIGAYKVEKGMSALSLWKALSSGAQTPIKFTFNNVRTVDEFAENASKQLALKKDDLLKLMTDSTYCQSLGFNQQTIPAMCIVFEIGRASCRERV
;
A
#
# COMPACT_ATOMS: atom_id res chain seq x y z
N MET A 1 -9.42 68.07 -16.99
CA MET A 1 -8.54 66.89 -17.23
C MET A 1 -8.60 65.77 -16.16
N LYS A 2 -9.10 65.97 -14.94
CA LYS A 2 -9.15 64.93 -13.86
C LYS A 2 -10.18 63.80 -14.11
N LYS A 3 -11.35 64.03 -14.72
CA LYS A 3 -12.41 63.04 -14.96
C LYS A 3 -12.02 61.91 -15.93
N LYS A 4 -11.15 62.11 -16.92
CA LYS A 4 -10.69 61.08 -17.87
C LYS A 4 -9.72 60.10 -17.23
N LYS A 5 -8.91 60.48 -16.22
CA LYS A 5 -7.97 59.60 -15.50
C LYS A 5 -8.68 58.63 -14.56
N THR A 6 -9.78 59.07 -13.92
CA THR A 6 -10.57 58.22 -13.00
C THR A 6 -11.36 57.13 -13.73
N LEU A 7 -11.92 57.45 -14.90
CA LEU A 7 -12.62 56.49 -15.75
C LEU A 7 -11.68 55.38 -16.27
N LYS A 8 -10.48 55.74 -16.71
CA LYS A 8 -9.47 54.79 -17.19
C LYS A 8 -8.98 53.84 -16.08
N LYS A 9 -8.88 54.34 -14.83
CA LYS A 9 -8.51 53.55 -13.64
C LYS A 9 -9.63 52.59 -13.24
N SER A 10 -10.88 52.96 -13.36
CA SER A 10 -12.05 52.11 -13.09
C SER A 10 -12.16 50.94 -14.08
N GLU A 11 -11.95 51.20 -15.37
CA GLU A 11 -11.95 50.15 -16.40
C GLU A 11 -10.79 49.18 -16.24
N GLN A 12 -9.59 49.67 -15.90
CA GLN A 12 -8.46 48.78 -15.62
C GLN A 12 -8.70 47.87 -14.40
N THR A 13 -9.38 48.37 -13.37
CA THR A 13 -9.71 47.60 -12.18
C THR A 13 -10.78 46.53 -12.50
N LYS A 14 -11.76 46.85 -13.35
CA LYS A 14 -12.75 45.86 -13.82
C LYS A 14 -12.10 44.78 -14.67
N ARG A 15 -11.20 45.12 -15.59
CA ARG A 15 -10.44 44.16 -16.41
C ARG A 15 -9.58 43.26 -15.55
N LYS A 16 -8.86 43.78 -14.54
CA LYS A 16 -8.06 42.98 -13.61
C LYS A 16 -8.93 42.01 -12.81
N LYS A 17 -10.08 42.43 -12.30
CA LYS A 17 -11.05 41.57 -11.61
C LYS A 17 -11.61 40.48 -12.53
N PHE A 18 -11.89 40.81 -13.78
CA PHE A 18 -12.38 39.86 -14.78
C PHE A 18 -11.33 38.83 -15.14
N ILE A 19 -10.08 39.24 -15.32
CA ILE A 19 -8.95 38.32 -15.56
C ILE A 19 -8.71 37.42 -14.34
N ALA A 20 -8.76 37.98 -13.12
CA ALA A 20 -8.62 37.18 -11.89
C ALA A 20 -9.73 36.12 -11.75
N LEU A 21 -10.98 36.50 -12.14
CA LEU A 21 -12.11 35.57 -12.12
C LEU A 21 -11.94 34.45 -13.15
N ILE A 22 -11.45 34.73 -14.35
CA ILE A 22 -11.13 33.71 -15.37
C ILE A 22 -10.04 32.80 -14.88
N VAL A 23 -8.97 33.33 -14.31
CA VAL A 23 -7.86 32.54 -13.77
C VAL A 23 -8.35 31.62 -12.64
N ALA A 24 -9.18 32.13 -11.72
CA ALA A 24 -9.78 31.32 -10.66
C ALA A 24 -10.66 30.21 -11.23
N LEU A 25 -11.45 30.44 -12.24
CA LEU A 25 -12.31 29.49 -12.91
C LEU A 25 -11.46 28.39 -13.59
N VAL A 26 -10.38 28.76 -14.26
CA VAL A 26 -9.44 27.80 -14.88
C VAL A 26 -8.78 26.91 -13.82
N ILE A 27 -8.38 27.46 -12.68
CA ILE A 27 -7.79 26.69 -11.57
C ILE A 27 -8.81 25.70 -11.01
N ILE A 28 -10.07 26.13 -10.81
CA ILE A 28 -11.15 25.26 -10.33
C ILE A 28 -11.42 24.11 -11.34
N MET A 29 -11.49 24.45 -12.63
CA MET A 29 -11.68 23.44 -13.69
C MET A 29 -10.52 22.43 -13.74
N ALA A 30 -9.28 22.91 -13.64
CA ALA A 30 -8.10 22.05 -13.61
C ALA A 30 -8.10 21.14 -12.36
N GLY A 31 -8.46 21.69 -11.20
CA GLY A 31 -8.61 20.92 -9.96
C GLY A 31 -9.70 19.83 -10.06
N ALA A 32 -10.85 20.18 -10.63
CA ALA A 32 -11.94 19.23 -10.85
C ALA A 32 -11.53 18.12 -11.83
N ALA A 33 -10.86 18.44 -12.93
CA ALA A 33 -10.36 17.47 -13.90
C ALA A 33 -9.36 16.51 -13.28
N LEU A 34 -8.47 17.00 -12.41
CA LEU A 34 -7.49 16.19 -11.69
C LEU A 34 -8.20 15.25 -10.72
N LEU A 35 -9.17 15.71 -9.95
CA LEU A 35 -9.97 14.86 -9.04
C LEU A 35 -10.72 13.77 -9.80
N ILE A 36 -11.37 14.10 -10.90
CA ILE A 36 -12.05 13.10 -11.74
C ILE A 36 -11.05 12.09 -12.27
N SER A 37 -9.87 12.51 -12.72
CA SER A 37 -8.81 11.61 -13.19
C SER A 37 -8.33 10.65 -12.10
N LEU A 38 -8.21 11.10 -10.85
CA LEU A 38 -7.81 10.26 -9.70
C LEU A 38 -8.88 9.23 -9.34
N LEU A 39 -10.16 9.58 -9.48
CA LEU A 39 -11.28 8.67 -9.21
C LEU A 39 -11.51 7.68 -10.35
N THR A 40 -11.21 8.06 -11.58
CA THR A 40 -11.45 7.22 -12.78
C THR A 40 -10.31 6.21 -13.00
N ALA A 41 -9.08 6.52 -12.55
CA ALA A 41 -7.98 5.57 -12.62
C ALA A 41 -8.23 4.39 -11.67
N SER A 42 -8.46 3.22 -12.23
CA SER A 42 -8.83 2.02 -11.50
C SER A 42 -7.92 0.85 -11.85
N ALA A 43 -7.83 -0.11 -10.91
CA ALA A 43 -7.09 -1.33 -11.12
C ALA A 43 -7.74 -2.18 -12.22
N GLU A 44 -6.94 -2.66 -13.15
CA GLU A 44 -7.40 -3.50 -14.27
C GLU A 44 -7.60 -4.96 -13.85
N ARG A 45 -6.89 -5.40 -12.81
CA ARG A 45 -6.86 -6.79 -12.34
C ARG A 45 -7.00 -6.86 -10.83
N ASP A 46 -7.54 -7.99 -10.38
CA ASP A 46 -7.54 -8.36 -8.96
C ASP A 46 -6.18 -8.93 -8.56
N GLY A 47 -5.79 -8.74 -7.31
CA GLY A 47 -4.58 -9.36 -6.80
C GLY A 47 -4.19 -8.87 -5.41
N MET A 48 -3.10 -9.44 -4.93
CA MET A 48 -2.45 -9.02 -3.68
C MET A 48 -1.20 -8.23 -4.00
N LEU A 49 -1.09 -7.04 -3.45
CA LEU A 49 0.11 -6.22 -3.47
C LEU A 49 0.91 -6.52 -2.21
N TYR A 50 2.10 -7.07 -2.36
CA TYR A 50 3.03 -7.33 -1.25
C TYR A 50 4.07 -6.23 -1.20
N VAL A 51 4.10 -5.50 -0.10
CA VAL A 51 5.11 -4.49 0.19
C VAL A 51 6.16 -5.09 1.11
N ARG A 52 7.41 -5.16 0.66
CA ARG A 52 8.54 -5.72 1.41
C ARG A 52 9.37 -4.61 2.06
N PRO A 53 10.10 -4.91 3.15
CA PRO A 53 10.90 -3.90 3.86
C PRO A 53 12.03 -3.29 3.02
N GLU A 54 12.54 -4.03 2.04
CA GLU A 54 13.64 -3.61 1.16
C GLU A 54 13.16 -2.86 -0.11
N MET A 55 11.84 -2.68 -0.26
CA MET A 55 11.25 -2.12 -1.47
C MET A 55 11.37 -0.59 -1.48
N THR A 56 11.94 -0.06 -2.55
CA THR A 56 11.95 1.39 -2.80
C THR A 56 10.61 1.88 -3.33
N LYS A 57 10.38 3.20 -3.31
CA LYS A 57 9.16 3.82 -3.85
C LYS A 57 8.99 3.53 -5.34
N GLU A 58 10.08 3.58 -6.09
CA GLU A 58 10.10 3.27 -7.52
C GLU A 58 9.70 1.82 -7.78
N GLN A 59 10.29 0.87 -7.04
CA GLN A 59 9.94 -0.54 -7.14
C GLN A 59 8.48 -0.83 -6.76
N LEU A 60 7.94 -0.09 -5.79
CA LEU A 60 6.52 -0.19 -5.44
C LEU A 60 5.64 0.27 -6.61
N THR A 61 5.96 1.42 -7.20
CA THR A 61 5.23 1.97 -8.36
C THR A 61 5.31 1.04 -9.55
N ASP A 62 6.51 0.51 -9.86
CA ASP A 62 6.72 -0.47 -10.93
C ASP A 62 5.92 -1.77 -10.70
N THR A 63 5.89 -2.24 -9.46
CA THR A 63 5.11 -3.43 -9.09
C THR A 63 3.61 -3.19 -9.28
N ILE A 64 3.11 -2.01 -8.91
CA ILE A 64 1.72 -1.61 -9.12
C ILE A 64 1.43 -1.52 -10.63
N ALA A 65 2.32 -0.91 -11.41
CA ALA A 65 2.16 -0.78 -12.85
C ALA A 65 2.11 -2.16 -13.56
N ALA A 66 3.02 -3.05 -13.19
CA ALA A 66 3.10 -4.39 -13.79
C ALA A 66 1.88 -5.28 -13.45
N ARG A 67 1.33 -5.16 -12.25
CA ARG A 67 0.24 -6.03 -11.78
C ARG A 67 -1.15 -5.47 -12.01
N PHE A 68 -1.34 -4.19 -11.80
CA PHE A 68 -2.67 -3.55 -11.75
C PHE A 68 -2.91 -2.53 -12.84
N GLY A 69 -1.89 -2.20 -13.62
CA GLY A 69 -1.96 -1.28 -14.75
C GLY A 69 -1.21 0.03 -14.50
N LYS A 70 -0.70 0.60 -15.57
CA LYS A 70 0.13 1.82 -15.52
C LYS A 70 -0.69 3.04 -15.07
N SER A 71 -1.95 3.13 -15.48
CA SER A 71 -2.82 4.26 -15.16
C SER A 71 -3.01 4.45 -13.64
N ILE A 72 -3.18 3.36 -12.89
CA ILE A 72 -3.30 3.44 -11.42
C ILE A 72 -1.95 3.75 -10.77
N ALA A 73 -0.85 3.21 -11.29
CA ALA A 73 0.49 3.44 -10.77
C ALA A 73 0.88 4.91 -10.85
N ASP A 74 0.72 5.55 -12.01
CA ASP A 74 1.03 6.97 -12.24
C ASP A 74 0.24 7.87 -11.27
N LYS A 75 -1.01 7.50 -10.95
CA LYS A 75 -1.84 8.27 -10.01
C LYS A 75 -1.46 8.04 -8.54
N VAL A 76 -1.09 6.81 -8.19
CA VAL A 76 -0.58 6.51 -6.84
C VAL A 76 0.75 7.23 -6.61
N GLU A 77 1.61 7.27 -7.62
CA GLU A 77 2.87 8.02 -7.57
C GLU A 77 2.62 9.52 -7.35
N LEU A 78 1.70 10.12 -8.11
CA LEU A 78 1.31 11.53 -7.94
C LEU A 78 0.77 11.81 -6.53
N LEU A 79 -0.07 10.91 -5.97
CA LEU A 79 -0.58 11.06 -4.62
C LEU A 79 0.52 10.89 -3.57
N THR A 80 1.49 10.02 -3.81
CA THR A 80 2.65 9.81 -2.95
C THR A 80 3.58 11.03 -2.95
N ALA A 81 3.67 11.77 -4.06
CA ALA A 81 4.40 13.04 -4.11
C ALA A 81 3.77 14.13 -3.22
N VAL A 82 2.43 14.11 -3.05
CA VAL A 82 1.72 15.05 -2.18
C VAL A 82 1.88 14.69 -0.70
N ARG A 83 1.76 13.42 -0.37
CA ARG A 83 1.98 12.90 0.98
C ARG A 83 2.88 11.70 0.91
N ASP A 84 4.07 11.87 1.40
CA ASP A 84 5.11 10.84 1.36
C ASP A 84 4.67 9.55 2.05
N ILE A 85 4.80 8.44 1.34
CA ILE A 85 4.61 7.08 1.85
C ILE A 85 5.94 6.38 1.75
N ASP A 86 6.47 6.00 2.90
CA ASP A 86 7.67 5.17 2.97
C ASP A 86 7.25 3.69 2.95
N PRO A 87 7.59 2.93 1.89
CA PRO A 87 7.27 1.51 1.80
C PRO A 87 7.84 0.69 2.95
N SER A 88 8.99 1.10 3.50
CA SER A 88 9.65 0.39 4.61
C SER A 88 8.81 0.39 5.88
N THR A 89 7.98 1.40 6.09
CA THR A 89 7.07 1.51 7.24
C THR A 89 5.69 0.88 6.99
N ARG A 90 5.37 0.54 5.74
CA ARG A 90 4.06 0.03 5.29
C ARG A 90 4.15 -1.39 4.75
N ILE A 91 5.03 -2.18 5.35
CA ILE A 91 5.23 -3.60 5.02
C ILE A 91 3.92 -4.36 5.22
N GLY A 92 3.57 -5.23 4.27
CA GLY A 92 2.40 -6.09 4.39
C GLY A 92 1.74 -6.44 3.06
N ALA A 93 0.60 -7.10 3.17
CA ALA A 93 -0.21 -7.51 2.04
C ALA A 93 -1.46 -6.64 1.93
N TYR A 94 -1.71 -6.11 0.76
CA TYR A 94 -2.86 -5.26 0.46
C TYR A 94 -3.67 -5.87 -0.66
N LYS A 95 -4.94 -6.12 -0.41
CA LYS A 95 -5.86 -6.63 -1.44
C LYS A 95 -6.24 -5.49 -2.38
N VAL A 96 -6.02 -5.70 -3.66
CA VAL A 96 -6.44 -4.80 -4.73
C VAL A 96 -7.53 -5.50 -5.52
N GLU A 97 -8.70 -4.92 -5.59
CA GLU A 97 -9.83 -5.43 -6.35
C GLU A 97 -9.92 -4.72 -7.71
N LYS A 98 -10.36 -5.45 -8.72
CA LYS A 98 -10.62 -4.86 -10.03
C LYS A 98 -11.61 -3.69 -9.90
N GLY A 99 -11.27 -2.56 -10.50
CA GLY A 99 -12.07 -1.34 -10.38
C GLY A 99 -11.75 -0.48 -9.15
N MET A 100 -10.84 -0.93 -8.25
CA MET A 100 -10.39 -0.13 -7.12
C MET A 100 -9.71 1.15 -7.62
N SER A 101 -10.14 2.31 -7.11
CA SER A 101 -9.56 3.59 -7.51
C SER A 101 -8.16 3.80 -6.95
N ALA A 102 -7.33 4.58 -7.66
CA ALA A 102 -5.99 4.95 -7.21
C ALA A 102 -6.00 5.61 -5.81
N LEU A 103 -7.00 6.42 -5.52
CA LEU A 103 -7.17 7.05 -4.22
C LEU A 103 -7.43 6.03 -3.11
N SER A 104 -8.25 5.00 -3.36
CA SER A 104 -8.54 3.93 -2.40
C SER A 104 -7.31 3.09 -2.11
N LEU A 105 -6.54 2.73 -3.13
CA LEU A 105 -5.29 2.01 -2.98
C LEU A 105 -4.26 2.84 -2.21
N TRP A 106 -4.10 4.11 -2.57
CA TRP A 106 -3.21 5.02 -1.86
C TRP A 106 -3.61 5.19 -0.39
N LYS A 107 -4.92 5.31 -0.10
CA LYS A 107 -5.44 5.39 1.27
C LYS A 107 -5.14 4.11 2.06
N ALA A 108 -5.30 2.94 1.48
CA ALA A 108 -4.97 1.66 2.12
C ALA A 108 -3.46 1.58 2.45
N LEU A 109 -2.59 1.97 1.51
CA LEU A 109 -1.15 2.04 1.72
C LEU A 109 -0.77 3.08 2.80
N SER A 110 -1.35 4.28 2.76
CA SER A 110 -1.04 5.35 3.71
C SER A 110 -1.50 5.05 5.14
N SER A 111 -2.64 4.38 5.28
CA SER A 111 -3.17 3.96 6.59
C SER A 111 -2.48 2.71 7.14
N GLY A 112 -1.79 1.92 6.28
CA GLY A 112 -1.26 0.63 6.66
C GLY A 112 -2.33 -0.43 6.91
N ALA A 113 -3.52 -0.26 6.33
CA ALA A 113 -4.63 -1.21 6.45
C ALA A 113 -4.33 -2.49 5.66
N GLN A 114 -3.57 -3.37 6.27
CA GLN A 114 -3.19 -4.66 5.71
C GLN A 114 -4.40 -5.59 5.63
N THR A 115 -4.42 -6.44 4.61
CA THR A 115 -5.44 -7.48 4.49
C THR A 115 -4.93 -8.75 5.16
N PRO A 116 -5.64 -9.31 6.15
CA PRO A 116 -5.24 -10.54 6.79
C PRO A 116 -5.27 -11.69 5.77
N ILE A 117 -4.21 -12.48 5.73
CA ILE A 117 -4.10 -13.67 4.89
C ILE A 117 -4.38 -14.89 5.76
N LYS A 118 -5.28 -15.75 5.31
CA LYS A 118 -5.51 -17.02 5.98
C LYS A 118 -4.35 -17.97 5.66
N PHE A 119 -3.48 -18.17 6.63
CA PHE A 119 -2.41 -19.15 6.54
C PHE A 119 -2.96 -20.52 6.96
N THR A 120 -2.82 -21.51 6.09
CA THR A 120 -3.27 -22.88 6.37
C THR A 120 -2.14 -23.84 6.08
N PHE A 121 -1.83 -24.68 7.04
CA PHE A 121 -0.87 -25.76 6.87
C PHE A 121 -1.45 -27.06 7.43
N ASN A 122 -1.24 -28.16 6.72
CA ASN A 122 -1.69 -29.50 7.09
C ASN A 122 -0.51 -30.47 6.96
N ASN A 123 -0.44 -31.47 7.83
CA ASN A 123 0.53 -32.56 7.78
C ASN A 123 2.00 -32.10 7.67
N VAL A 124 2.37 -31.11 8.46
CA VAL A 124 3.76 -30.64 8.55
C VAL A 124 4.48 -31.44 9.64
N ARG A 125 5.50 -32.19 9.25
CA ARG A 125 6.28 -33.05 10.16
C ARG A 125 7.63 -32.46 10.54
N THR A 126 8.15 -31.56 9.67
CA THR A 126 9.47 -30.96 9.86
C THR A 126 9.40 -29.44 9.78
N VAL A 127 10.37 -28.78 10.41
CA VAL A 127 10.52 -27.31 10.33
C VAL A 127 10.77 -26.86 8.89
N ASP A 128 11.47 -27.68 8.10
CA ASP A 128 11.72 -27.43 6.68
C ASP A 128 10.44 -27.42 5.85
N GLU A 129 9.55 -28.39 6.07
CA GLU A 129 8.25 -28.46 5.39
C GLU A 129 7.35 -27.28 5.80
N PHE A 130 7.41 -26.88 7.07
CA PHE A 130 6.71 -25.70 7.55
C PHE A 130 7.20 -24.43 6.85
N ALA A 131 8.53 -24.22 6.82
CA ALA A 131 9.14 -23.07 6.18
C ALA A 131 8.84 -23.04 4.67
N GLU A 132 8.80 -24.19 4.01
CA GLU A 132 8.44 -24.29 2.60
C GLU A 132 6.95 -23.93 2.36
N ASN A 133 6.04 -24.48 3.16
CA ASN A 133 4.61 -24.15 3.07
C ASN A 133 4.34 -22.68 3.38
N ALA A 134 5.05 -22.13 4.38
CA ALA A 134 4.97 -20.71 4.71
C ALA A 134 5.48 -19.83 3.57
N SER A 135 6.60 -20.19 2.95
CA SER A 135 7.16 -19.42 1.82
C SER A 135 6.26 -19.41 0.58
N LYS A 136 5.47 -20.45 0.37
CA LYS A 136 4.50 -20.53 -0.75
C LYS A 136 3.26 -19.66 -0.53
N GLN A 137 2.79 -19.55 0.71
CA GLN A 137 1.56 -18.84 1.06
C GLN A 137 1.81 -17.39 1.49
N LEU A 138 2.97 -17.13 2.11
CA LEU A 138 3.39 -15.84 2.60
C LEU A 138 4.54 -15.29 1.74
N ALA A 139 4.70 -13.98 1.69
CA ALA A 139 5.81 -13.35 0.97
C ALA A 139 7.14 -13.41 1.76
N LEU A 140 7.44 -14.57 2.36
CA LEU A 140 8.64 -14.84 3.16
C LEU A 140 9.60 -15.71 2.36
N LYS A 141 10.90 -15.55 2.60
CA LYS A 141 11.92 -16.46 2.07
C LYS A 141 12.08 -17.64 3.04
N LYS A 142 12.13 -18.86 2.50
CA LYS A 142 12.32 -20.09 3.28
C LYS A 142 13.55 -20.02 4.17
N ASP A 143 14.68 -19.58 3.62
CA ASP A 143 15.97 -19.54 4.31
C ASP A 143 15.98 -18.57 5.50
N ASP A 144 15.31 -17.42 5.34
CA ASP A 144 15.22 -16.40 6.40
C ASP A 144 14.36 -16.94 7.56
N LEU A 145 13.27 -17.64 7.25
CA LEU A 145 12.42 -18.26 8.25
C LEU A 145 13.14 -19.39 8.99
N LEU A 146 13.88 -20.24 8.27
CA LEU A 146 14.69 -21.31 8.88
C LEU A 146 15.76 -20.75 9.80
N LYS A 147 16.48 -19.70 9.40
CA LYS A 147 17.46 -19.02 10.25
C LYS A 147 16.85 -18.52 11.55
N LEU A 148 15.70 -17.86 11.48
CA LEU A 148 15.01 -17.37 12.67
C LEU A 148 14.53 -18.50 13.59
N MET A 149 14.05 -19.61 13.03
CA MET A 149 13.57 -20.76 13.79
C MET A 149 14.71 -21.60 14.40
N THR A 150 15.90 -21.50 13.85
CA THR A 150 17.10 -22.20 14.36
C THR A 150 17.97 -21.32 15.25
N ASP A 151 17.74 -20.00 15.28
CA ASP A 151 18.47 -19.08 16.16
C ASP A 151 17.99 -19.23 17.60
N SER A 152 18.88 -19.81 18.44
CA SER A 152 18.59 -20.04 19.87
C SER A 152 18.36 -18.74 20.64
N THR A 153 19.04 -17.65 20.26
CA THR A 153 18.92 -16.36 20.93
C THR A 153 17.56 -15.74 20.67
N TYR A 154 17.14 -15.77 19.41
CA TYR A 154 15.83 -15.29 18.99
C TYR A 154 14.70 -16.11 19.63
N CYS A 155 14.82 -17.44 19.60
CA CYS A 155 13.84 -18.35 20.21
C CYS A 155 13.70 -18.13 21.72
N GLN A 156 14.79 -17.94 22.44
CA GLN A 156 14.78 -17.65 23.89
C GLN A 156 14.13 -16.30 24.19
N SER A 157 14.33 -15.30 23.34
CA SER A 157 13.67 -13.99 23.51
C SER A 157 12.15 -14.06 23.41
N LEU A 158 11.64 -15.06 22.66
CA LEU A 158 10.21 -15.34 22.52
C LEU A 158 9.69 -16.34 23.57
N GLY A 159 10.56 -16.82 24.49
CA GLY A 159 10.20 -17.79 25.51
C GLY A 159 10.20 -19.25 25.03
N PHE A 160 10.82 -19.55 23.89
CA PHE A 160 10.88 -20.89 23.30
C PHE A 160 12.31 -21.45 23.32
N ASN A 161 12.43 -22.75 23.48
CA ASN A 161 13.68 -23.49 23.28
C ASN A 161 13.71 -24.09 21.87
N GLN A 162 14.90 -24.31 21.32
CA GLN A 162 15.08 -24.99 20.02
C GLN A 162 14.36 -26.37 19.94
N GLN A 163 14.20 -27.06 21.08
CA GLN A 163 13.49 -28.33 21.17
C GLN A 163 11.96 -28.16 21.18
N THR A 164 11.45 -27.03 21.65
CA THR A 164 10.01 -26.78 21.77
C THR A 164 9.40 -26.20 20.49
N ILE A 165 10.20 -25.56 19.62
CA ILE A 165 9.72 -25.02 18.34
C ILE A 165 9.18 -26.10 17.40
N PRO A 166 9.90 -27.24 17.15
CA PRO A 166 9.35 -28.33 16.35
C PRO A 166 8.11 -28.96 17.00
N ALA A 167 8.10 -29.11 18.32
CA ALA A 167 6.95 -29.62 19.05
C ALA A 167 5.72 -28.70 18.93
N MET A 168 5.92 -27.39 18.91
CA MET A 168 4.86 -26.40 18.72
C MET A 168 4.24 -26.49 17.31
N CYS A 169 5.05 -26.74 16.28
CA CYS A 169 4.56 -26.98 14.92
C CYS A 169 3.80 -28.31 14.79
N ILE A 170 4.16 -29.33 15.60
CA ILE A 170 3.56 -30.68 15.58
C ILE A 170 2.25 -30.71 16.41
N VAL A 171 2.16 -29.96 17.49
CA VAL A 171 0.98 -29.95 18.40
C VAL A 171 -0.31 -29.43 17.72
N PHE A 172 -0.20 -28.75 16.61
CA PHE A 172 -1.37 -28.33 15.82
C PHE A 172 -2.01 -29.47 15.00
N GLU A 173 -1.48 -30.68 15.04
CA GLU A 173 -2.07 -31.84 14.35
C GLU A 173 -3.28 -32.46 15.09
N ILE A 174 -3.48 -32.15 16.37
CA ILE A 174 -4.57 -32.71 17.18
C ILE A 174 -5.57 -31.63 17.58
N GLY A 175 -6.42 -31.30 16.66
CA GLY A 175 -7.56 -30.44 16.92
C GLY A 175 -7.63 -29.26 15.96
N ARG A 176 -8.81 -29.00 15.48
CA ARG A 176 -9.17 -27.76 14.79
C ARG A 176 -8.94 -26.57 15.73
N ALA A 177 -7.70 -26.24 15.96
CA ALA A 177 -7.35 -25.00 16.62
C ALA A 177 -7.58 -23.90 15.58
N SER A 178 -8.73 -23.28 15.62
CA SER A 178 -8.85 -21.93 15.12
C SER A 178 -7.87 -21.12 15.97
N CYS A 179 -6.70 -20.80 15.44
CA CYS A 179 -5.93 -19.69 15.94
C CYS A 179 -6.73 -18.43 15.69
N ARG A 180 -7.71 -18.21 16.54
CA ARG A 180 -8.36 -16.94 16.73
C ARG A 180 -7.48 -16.24 17.76
N GLU A 181 -6.47 -15.60 17.24
CA GLU A 181 -5.91 -14.34 17.69
C GLU A 181 -6.36 -13.88 19.09
N ARG A 182 -5.38 -13.71 19.95
CA ARG A 182 -5.39 -12.63 20.93
C ARG A 182 -4.03 -11.95 20.91
N VAL A 183 -3.99 -10.78 20.33
CA VAL A 183 -3.06 -9.73 20.70
C VAL A 183 -3.79 -8.75 21.56
#